data_272055ec535fda618e92890b298b0d37
#
_entry.id   272055ec535fda618e92890b298b0d37
#
_cell.length_a   1.000
_cell.length_b   1.000
_cell.length_c   1.000
_cell.angle_alpha   90.00
_cell.angle_beta   90.00
_cell.angle_gamma   90.00
#
_symmetry.space_group_name_H-M   'P 1'
#
loop_
_entity.id
_entity.type
_entity.pdbx_description
1 polymer ?
#
loop_
_entity_poly.entity_id
_entity_poly.type
_entity_poly.pdbx_seq_one_letter_code
_entity_poly.pdbx_strand_id
1 'polypeptide(L)'
;GSTILYGTLILPPNYDANKKYPVIIHGYGMPGTQIVWNRWGSTWDQYLAQQGYIVFSMDTRGMSGRGEAFKNLSYGDMSKYLAKDQIAGITFLVDNGYADPNRIGAWGWSGGGYFTCLMLTRNGKYFKAGVAIAPCTDFRLYDTAYTERSMGMPQTNKAGYDSTSALS
;
A
#
# COMPACT_ATOMS: atom_id res chain seq x y z
N GLY A 1 -2.92 -13.42 12.56
CA GLY A 1 -1.74 -13.02 13.32
C GLY A 1 -2.07 -11.86 14.25
N SER A 2 -1.28 -11.64 15.28
CA SER A 2 -1.51 -10.64 16.32
C SER A 2 -0.89 -9.26 16.05
N THR A 3 -0.38 -9.01 14.83
CA THR A 3 0.23 -7.72 14.50
C THR A 3 -0.85 -6.67 14.26
N ILE A 4 -0.89 -5.64 15.10
CA ILE A 4 -1.76 -4.48 14.90
C ILE A 4 -1.20 -3.65 13.76
N LEU A 5 -2.03 -3.25 12.80
CA LEU A 5 -1.69 -2.31 11.74
C LEU A 5 -2.47 -1.00 11.95
N TYR A 6 -1.83 0.12 11.65
CA TYR A 6 -2.48 1.42 11.72
C TYR A 6 -2.88 1.88 10.32
N GLY A 7 -4.09 2.42 10.21
CA GLY A 7 -4.62 3.00 8.99
C GLY A 7 -5.30 4.34 9.24
N THR A 8 -5.41 5.13 8.20
CA THR A 8 -6.19 6.36 8.16
C THR A 8 -7.35 6.17 7.21
N LEU A 9 -8.54 6.53 7.66
CA LEU A 9 -9.77 6.50 6.88
C LEU A 9 -10.28 7.94 6.75
N ILE A 10 -10.38 8.43 5.52
CA ILE A 10 -10.97 9.73 5.22
C ILE A 10 -12.33 9.48 4.59
N LEU A 11 -13.38 9.93 5.26
CA LEU A 11 -14.76 9.75 4.82
C LEU A 11 -15.24 10.96 4.02
N PRO A 12 -16.17 10.79 3.07
CA PRO A 12 -16.84 11.91 2.41
C PRO A 12 -17.51 12.84 3.41
N PRO A 13 -17.64 14.16 3.14
CA PRO A 13 -18.28 15.11 4.06
C PRO A 13 -19.71 14.73 4.46
N ASN A 14 -20.47 14.11 3.55
CA ASN A 14 -21.85 13.67 3.78
C ASN A 14 -21.91 12.13 3.93
N TYR A 15 -20.97 11.56 4.70
CA TYR A 15 -20.93 10.12 4.93
C TYR A 15 -22.21 9.60 5.58
N ASP A 16 -22.78 8.56 4.99
CA ASP A 16 -23.96 7.84 5.49
C ASP A 16 -23.56 6.38 5.78
N ALA A 17 -23.62 5.97 7.03
CA ALA A 17 -23.21 4.63 7.46
C ALA A 17 -24.07 3.50 6.87
N ASN A 18 -25.23 3.83 6.27
CA ASN A 18 -26.10 2.85 5.61
C ASN A 18 -25.72 2.62 4.14
N LYS A 19 -24.71 3.32 3.64
CA LYS A 19 -24.25 3.23 2.23
C LYS A 19 -22.84 2.66 2.16
N LYS A 20 -22.59 1.91 1.08
CA LYS A 20 -21.23 1.47 0.71
C LYS A 20 -20.65 2.40 -0.34
N TYR A 21 -19.39 2.77 -0.15
CA TYR A 21 -18.72 3.78 -0.94
C TYR A 21 -17.68 3.17 -1.89
N PRO A 22 -17.38 3.84 -3.01
CA PRO A 22 -16.16 3.56 -3.74
C PRO A 22 -14.96 3.93 -2.85
N VAL A 23 -13.94 3.10 -2.87
CA VAL A 23 -12.73 3.28 -2.05
C VAL A 23 -11.51 3.48 -2.93
N ILE A 24 -10.68 4.43 -2.56
CA ILE A 24 -9.35 4.61 -3.11
C ILE A 24 -8.33 4.25 -2.04
N ILE A 25 -7.52 3.25 -2.34
CA ILE A 25 -6.38 2.88 -1.52
C ILE A 25 -5.20 3.76 -1.92
N HIS A 26 -4.78 4.65 -1.02
CA HIS A 26 -3.54 5.40 -1.16
C HIS A 26 -2.43 4.61 -0.47
N GLY A 27 -1.63 3.90 -1.24
CA GLY A 27 -0.61 3.00 -0.74
C GLY A 27 0.82 3.49 -0.93
N TYR A 28 1.74 2.97 -0.11
CA TYR A 28 3.18 3.14 -0.31
C TYR A 28 3.94 1.82 -0.10
N GLY A 29 4.03 1.32 1.13
CA GLY A 29 4.47 -0.04 1.45
C GLY A 29 5.99 -0.26 1.52
N MET A 30 6.81 0.80 1.40
CA MET A 30 8.26 0.66 1.32
C MET A 30 8.98 0.91 2.65
N PRO A 31 10.09 0.18 2.93
CA PRO A 31 10.97 0.46 4.05
C PRO A 31 11.48 1.91 4.06
N GLY A 32 11.64 2.48 5.25
CA GLY A 32 12.07 3.88 5.40
C GLY A 32 10.94 4.90 5.35
N THR A 33 9.69 4.49 5.09
CA THR A 33 8.53 5.38 4.93
C THR A 33 7.43 5.05 5.93
N GLN A 34 6.72 6.07 6.38
CA GLN A 34 5.47 6.02 7.14
C GLN A 34 4.47 6.96 6.46
N ILE A 35 3.25 6.52 6.20
CA ILE A 35 2.21 7.34 5.58
C ILE A 35 1.02 7.60 6.51
N VAL A 36 0.87 6.82 7.56
CA VAL A 36 -0.19 6.99 8.56
C VAL A 36 0.31 7.83 9.72
N TRP A 37 -0.27 9.02 9.88
CA TRP A 37 0.08 9.99 10.90
C TRP A 37 -1.17 10.53 11.58
N ASN A 38 -1.09 10.82 12.87
CA ASN A 38 -2.14 11.54 13.58
C ASN A 38 -2.06 13.05 13.26
N ARG A 39 -2.38 13.39 12.02
CA ARG A 39 -2.42 14.76 11.51
C ARG A 39 -3.42 14.87 10.36
N TRP A 40 -3.75 16.12 9.98
CA TRP A 40 -4.54 16.36 8.77
C TRP A 40 -3.86 15.72 7.55
N GLY A 41 -4.62 15.00 6.75
CA GLY A 41 -4.13 14.27 5.57
C GLY A 41 -3.73 15.18 4.41
N SER A 42 -3.30 14.57 3.30
CA SER A 42 -2.94 15.32 2.11
C SER A 42 -4.16 16.02 1.50
N THR A 43 -3.94 17.19 0.90
CA THR A 43 -5.00 17.94 0.19
C THR A 43 -5.63 17.10 -0.92
N TRP A 44 -4.83 16.27 -1.59
CA TRP A 44 -5.31 15.36 -2.63
C TRP A 44 -6.30 14.32 -2.07
N ASP A 45 -5.97 13.70 -0.96
CA ASP A 45 -6.85 12.72 -0.32
C ASP A 45 -8.16 13.36 0.17
N GLN A 46 -8.08 14.59 0.68
CA GLN A 46 -9.24 15.38 1.07
C GLN A 46 -10.11 15.73 -0.15
N TYR A 47 -9.49 16.09 -1.27
CA TYR A 47 -10.22 16.35 -2.51
C TYR A 47 -10.96 15.10 -3.00
N LEU A 48 -10.30 13.94 -2.99
CA LEU A 48 -10.94 12.67 -3.37
C LEU A 48 -12.14 12.34 -2.47
N ALA A 49 -12.01 12.59 -1.16
CA ALA A 49 -13.11 12.41 -0.23
C ALA A 49 -14.29 13.34 -0.54
N GLN A 50 -14.03 14.60 -0.92
CA GLN A 50 -15.07 15.52 -1.37
C GLN A 50 -15.77 15.07 -2.66
N GLN A 51 -15.09 14.28 -3.49
CA GLN A 51 -15.69 13.67 -4.69
C GLN A 51 -16.53 12.41 -4.39
N GLY A 52 -16.70 12.07 -3.11
CA GLY A 52 -17.54 10.94 -2.67
C GLY A 52 -16.80 9.62 -2.53
N TYR A 53 -15.47 9.61 -2.58
CA TYR A 53 -14.67 8.41 -2.28
C TYR A 53 -14.36 8.31 -0.79
N ILE A 54 -14.27 7.11 -0.28
CA ILE A 54 -13.50 6.85 0.94
C ILE A 54 -12.04 6.71 0.52
N VAL A 55 -11.14 7.42 1.19
CA VAL A 55 -9.69 7.25 0.99
C VAL A 55 -9.12 6.51 2.18
N PHE A 56 -8.41 5.42 1.91
CA PHE A 56 -7.79 4.58 2.93
C PHE A 56 -6.30 4.45 2.70
N SER A 57 -5.53 4.70 3.76
CA SER A 57 -4.09 4.49 3.80
C SER A 57 -3.74 3.60 4.98
N MET A 58 -2.75 2.74 4.84
CA MET A 58 -2.30 1.86 5.92
C MET A 58 -0.80 1.61 5.86
N ASP A 59 -0.14 1.69 7.02
CA ASP A 59 1.25 1.26 7.17
C ASP A 59 1.32 -0.26 7.31
N THR A 60 1.85 -0.91 6.28
CA THR A 60 2.06 -2.35 6.24
C THR A 60 3.33 -2.76 6.98
N ARG A 61 3.45 -4.04 7.34
CA ARG A 61 4.69 -4.59 7.90
C ARG A 61 5.85 -4.36 6.93
N GLY A 62 6.99 -3.96 7.48
CA GLY A 62 8.16 -3.55 6.70
C GLY A 62 8.30 -2.04 6.53
N MET A 63 7.24 -1.27 6.75
CA MET A 63 7.32 0.20 6.79
C MET A 63 7.95 0.69 8.09
N SER A 64 8.25 1.98 8.16
CA SER A 64 8.91 2.61 9.31
C SER A 64 7.92 3.14 10.36
N GLY A 65 8.43 3.82 11.40
CA GLY A 65 7.63 4.45 12.45
C GLY A 65 7.26 3.55 13.62
N ARG A 66 7.62 2.24 13.58
CA ARG A 66 7.27 1.25 14.60
C ARG A 66 8.46 0.42 15.10
N GLY A 67 9.67 0.98 14.95
CA GLY A 67 10.92 0.35 15.37
C GLY A 67 11.50 -0.64 14.35
N GLU A 68 12.75 -1.03 14.61
CA GLU A 68 13.54 -1.86 13.70
C GLU A 68 12.94 -3.25 13.49
N ALA A 69 12.40 -3.86 14.52
CA ALA A 69 11.81 -5.20 14.42
C ALA A 69 10.64 -5.24 13.44
N PHE A 70 9.80 -4.19 13.42
CA PHE A 70 8.69 -4.08 12.48
C PHE A 70 9.17 -3.79 11.05
N LYS A 71 10.13 -2.88 10.90
CA LYS A 71 10.72 -2.53 9.59
C LYS A 71 11.43 -3.73 8.96
N ASN A 72 12.23 -4.45 9.75
CA ASN A 72 13.05 -5.55 9.25
C ASN A 72 12.25 -6.82 8.89
N LEU A 73 10.94 -6.85 9.13
CA LEU A 73 10.08 -7.96 8.68
C LEU A 73 10.10 -8.14 7.15
N SER A 74 10.37 -7.08 6.38
CA SER A 74 10.47 -7.10 4.92
C SER A 74 11.92 -7.10 4.41
N TYR A 75 12.92 -7.26 5.29
CA TYR A 75 14.31 -7.34 4.86
C TYR A 75 14.52 -8.53 3.92
N GLY A 76 15.17 -8.28 2.78
CA GLY A 76 15.42 -9.26 1.73
C GLY A 76 14.25 -9.49 0.77
N ASP A 77 13.03 -9.09 1.13
CA ASP A 77 11.84 -9.13 0.25
C ASP A 77 10.86 -8.02 0.66
N MET A 78 10.93 -6.88 0.00
CA MET A 78 10.11 -5.71 0.31
C MET A 78 8.62 -5.92 0.01
N SER A 79 8.26 -6.93 -0.78
CA SER A 79 6.85 -7.28 -1.09
C SER A 79 6.21 -8.23 -0.07
N LYS A 80 7.00 -8.88 0.78
CA LYS A 80 6.64 -10.04 1.61
C LYS A 80 5.31 -9.92 2.36
N TYR A 81 5.03 -8.76 2.91
CA TYR A 81 3.81 -8.53 3.67
C TYR A 81 2.86 -7.52 3.02
N LEU A 82 3.34 -6.78 2.02
CA LEU A 82 2.65 -5.67 1.40
C LEU A 82 1.23 -6.04 0.94
N ALA A 83 1.11 -7.04 0.09
CA ALA A 83 -0.17 -7.48 -0.43
C ALA A 83 -1.06 -8.08 0.67
N LYS A 84 -0.49 -8.94 1.52
CA LYS A 84 -1.25 -9.60 2.60
C LYS A 84 -1.88 -8.61 3.57
N ASP A 85 -1.11 -7.62 3.99
CA ASP A 85 -1.57 -6.63 4.94
C ASP A 85 -2.61 -5.70 4.29
N GLN A 86 -2.36 -5.28 3.05
CA GLN A 86 -3.29 -4.41 2.34
C GLN A 86 -4.63 -5.10 2.06
N ILE A 87 -4.62 -6.39 1.70
CA ILE A 87 -5.85 -7.18 1.52
C ILE A 87 -6.60 -7.30 2.85
N ALA A 88 -5.90 -7.48 3.97
CA ALA A 88 -6.54 -7.48 5.28
C ALA A 88 -7.24 -6.14 5.58
N GLY A 89 -6.62 -5.01 5.22
CA GLY A 89 -7.23 -3.69 5.31
C GLY A 89 -8.48 -3.55 4.42
N ILE A 90 -8.41 -4.01 3.17
CA ILE A 90 -9.56 -4.03 2.25
C ILE A 90 -10.69 -4.89 2.81
N THR A 91 -10.38 -6.08 3.31
CA THR A 91 -11.36 -6.99 3.92
C THR A 91 -12.04 -6.31 5.11
N PHE A 92 -11.25 -5.66 5.98
CA PHE A 92 -11.82 -4.87 7.08
C PHE A 92 -12.82 -3.81 6.60
N LEU A 93 -12.51 -3.07 5.55
CA LEU A 93 -13.41 -2.04 5.01
C LEU A 93 -14.71 -2.63 4.45
N VAL A 94 -14.62 -3.77 3.77
CA VAL A 94 -15.79 -4.47 3.20
C VAL A 94 -16.67 -5.06 4.32
N ASP A 95 -16.06 -5.77 5.26
CA ASP A 95 -16.77 -6.47 6.33
C ASP A 95 -17.46 -5.50 7.31
N ASN A 96 -16.91 -4.29 7.49
CA ASN A 96 -17.50 -3.24 8.32
C ASN A 96 -18.43 -2.30 7.54
N GLY A 97 -18.75 -2.61 6.29
CA GLY A 97 -19.76 -1.89 5.51
C GLY A 97 -19.30 -0.57 4.90
N TYR A 98 -18.03 -0.20 5.01
CA TYR A 98 -17.48 1.03 4.40
C TYR A 98 -17.41 0.93 2.88
N ALA A 99 -16.84 -0.18 2.38
CA ALA A 99 -16.49 -0.35 0.98
C ALA A 99 -17.51 -1.15 0.18
N ASP A 100 -17.77 -0.69 -1.06
CA ASP A 100 -18.32 -1.56 -2.10
C ASP A 100 -17.15 -2.38 -2.70
N PRO A 101 -17.14 -3.71 -2.57
CA PRO A 101 -16.05 -4.55 -3.07
C PRO A 101 -15.88 -4.48 -4.59
N ASN A 102 -16.88 -4.00 -5.32
CA ASN A 102 -16.85 -3.82 -6.76
C ASN A 102 -16.34 -2.44 -7.21
N ARG A 103 -16.00 -1.55 -6.27
CA ARG A 103 -15.59 -0.17 -6.55
C ARG A 103 -14.36 0.22 -5.74
N ILE A 104 -13.31 -0.61 -5.75
CA ILE A 104 -12.05 -0.34 -5.08
C ILE A 104 -10.97 -0.05 -6.12
N GLY A 105 -10.30 1.08 -5.99
CA GLY A 105 -9.14 1.47 -6.78
C GLY A 105 -7.90 1.66 -5.91
N ALA A 106 -6.74 1.74 -6.54
CA ALA A 106 -5.47 2.04 -5.87
C ALA A 106 -4.72 3.15 -6.58
N TRP A 107 -3.99 3.96 -5.82
CA TRP A 107 -3.04 4.89 -6.40
C TRP A 107 -1.82 5.06 -5.49
N GLY A 108 -0.73 5.51 -6.09
CA GLY A 108 0.44 5.90 -5.35
C GLY A 108 1.58 6.39 -6.23
N TRP A 109 2.52 7.10 -5.62
CA TRP A 109 3.68 7.69 -6.27
C TRP A 109 4.96 6.97 -5.83
N SER A 110 5.93 6.79 -6.72
CA SER A 110 7.24 6.16 -6.43
C SER A 110 7.08 4.75 -5.86
N GLY A 111 7.44 4.50 -4.60
CA GLY A 111 7.12 3.26 -3.89
C GLY A 111 5.62 2.95 -3.84
N GLY A 112 4.77 3.99 -3.80
CA GLY A 112 3.32 3.84 -3.94
C GLY A 112 2.90 3.46 -5.36
N GLY A 113 3.64 3.91 -6.36
CA GLY A 113 3.46 3.46 -7.76
C GLY A 113 3.81 1.97 -7.89
N TYR A 114 4.93 1.55 -7.30
CA TYR A 114 5.30 0.12 -7.20
C TYR A 114 4.20 -0.69 -6.50
N PHE A 115 3.73 -0.23 -5.33
CA PHE A 115 2.60 -0.83 -4.62
C PHE A 115 1.41 -1.03 -5.55
N THR A 116 1.01 0.02 -6.28
CA THR A 116 -0.13 -0.03 -7.19
C THR A 116 0.07 -1.06 -8.30
N CYS A 117 1.25 -1.08 -8.95
CA CYS A 117 1.58 -2.10 -9.95
C CYS A 117 1.47 -3.51 -9.37
N LEU A 118 2.12 -3.76 -8.21
CA LEU A 118 2.12 -5.08 -7.58
C LEU A 118 0.70 -5.54 -7.20
N MET A 119 -0.13 -4.64 -6.67
CA MET A 119 -1.50 -4.97 -6.30
C MET A 119 -2.37 -5.28 -7.52
N LEU A 120 -2.25 -4.53 -8.60
CA LEU A 120 -3.04 -4.77 -9.81
C LEU A 120 -2.61 -6.05 -10.55
N THR A 121 -1.32 -6.32 -10.64
CA THR A 121 -0.81 -7.50 -11.35
C THR A 121 -1.07 -8.79 -10.60
N ARG A 122 -0.84 -8.80 -9.28
CA ARG A 122 -0.91 -10.03 -8.48
C ARG A 122 -2.23 -10.20 -7.71
N ASN A 123 -2.96 -9.11 -7.49
CA ASN A 123 -4.16 -9.11 -6.66
C ASN A 123 -5.34 -8.39 -7.34
N GLY A 124 -5.35 -8.34 -8.68
CA GLY A 124 -6.32 -7.59 -9.50
C GLY A 124 -7.79 -7.89 -9.20
N LYS A 125 -8.10 -9.06 -8.64
CA LYS A 125 -9.47 -9.40 -8.25
C LYS A 125 -10.08 -8.42 -7.21
N TYR A 126 -9.26 -7.75 -6.42
CA TYR A 126 -9.71 -6.77 -5.41
C TYR A 126 -9.86 -5.36 -5.96
N PHE A 127 -9.31 -5.08 -7.16
CA PHE A 127 -9.23 -3.72 -7.69
C PHE A 127 -9.91 -3.61 -9.06
N LYS A 128 -10.54 -2.48 -9.30
CA LYS A 128 -11.17 -2.15 -10.59
C LYS A 128 -10.35 -1.17 -11.44
N ALA A 129 -9.49 -0.39 -10.79
CA ALA A 129 -8.62 0.56 -11.45
C ALA A 129 -7.40 0.87 -10.58
N GLY A 130 -6.33 1.38 -11.19
CA GLY A 130 -5.19 1.90 -10.45
C GLY A 130 -4.41 2.94 -11.24
N VAL A 131 -3.80 3.86 -10.49
CA VAL A 131 -2.92 4.90 -11.04
C VAL A 131 -1.55 4.78 -10.38
N ALA A 132 -0.59 4.24 -11.11
CA ALA A 132 0.79 4.11 -10.69
C ALA A 132 1.61 5.28 -11.25
N ILE A 133 2.10 6.16 -10.37
CA ILE A 133 2.88 7.32 -10.78
C ILE A 133 4.36 7.05 -10.50
N ALA A 134 5.20 7.16 -11.53
CA ALA A 134 6.65 6.93 -11.47
C ALA A 134 7.04 5.65 -10.69
N PRO A 135 6.48 4.47 -11.02
CA PRO A 135 6.74 3.24 -10.28
C PRO A 135 8.17 2.73 -10.50
N CYS A 136 8.77 2.18 -9.45
CA CYS A 136 9.90 1.27 -9.60
C CYS A 136 9.33 -0.14 -9.77
N THR A 137 9.35 -0.68 -10.98
CA THR A 137 8.74 -1.99 -11.27
C THR A 137 9.65 -3.18 -11.00
N ASP A 138 10.98 -2.98 -11.03
CA ASP A 138 11.97 -3.97 -10.63
C ASP A 138 13.14 -3.26 -9.92
N PHE A 139 13.44 -3.67 -8.70
CA PHE A 139 14.47 -3.02 -7.87
C PHE A 139 15.90 -3.28 -8.34
N ARG A 140 16.13 -4.18 -9.30
CA ARG A 140 17.41 -4.30 -10.01
C ARG A 140 17.72 -3.08 -10.90
N LEU A 141 16.67 -2.32 -11.25
CA LEU A 141 16.74 -1.12 -12.09
C LEU A 141 16.72 0.18 -11.27
N TYR A 142 16.71 0.05 -9.93
CA TYR A 142 16.72 1.19 -9.02
C TYR A 142 18.10 1.41 -8.40
N ASP A 143 18.30 2.53 -7.70
CA ASP A 143 19.59 2.85 -7.10
C ASP A 143 20.01 1.83 -6.02
N THR A 144 21.32 1.60 -5.91
CA THR A 144 21.90 0.62 -4.99
C THR A 144 21.86 1.10 -3.54
N ALA A 145 21.98 2.40 -3.30
CA ALA A 145 22.04 2.98 -1.95
C ALA A 145 20.73 2.72 -1.16
N TYR A 146 19.60 2.80 -1.81
CA TYR A 146 18.31 2.45 -1.22
C TYR A 146 18.08 0.93 -1.23
N THR A 147 18.25 0.32 -2.40
CA THR A 147 17.82 -1.06 -2.65
C THR A 147 18.64 -2.07 -1.86
N GLU A 148 19.96 -2.02 -1.96
CA GLU A 148 20.82 -3.02 -1.33
C GLU A 148 20.79 -2.97 0.20
N ARG A 149 20.53 -1.80 0.78
CA ARG A 149 20.31 -1.67 2.23
C ARG A 149 19.13 -2.49 2.73
N SER A 150 18.10 -2.67 1.91
CA SER A 150 16.86 -3.37 2.26
C SER A 150 16.78 -4.78 1.70
N MET A 151 17.47 -5.06 0.61
CA MET A 151 17.38 -6.31 -0.16
C MET A 151 18.68 -7.12 -0.17
N GLY A 152 19.82 -6.51 0.21
CA GLY A 152 21.15 -7.07 -0.09
C GLY A 152 21.47 -6.98 -1.59
N MET A 153 22.56 -7.59 -2.01
CA MET A 153 22.99 -7.59 -3.41
C MET A 153 22.12 -8.54 -4.26
N PRO A 154 21.76 -8.18 -5.49
CA PRO A 154 20.92 -9.05 -6.35
C PRO A 154 21.58 -10.40 -6.66
N GLN A 155 22.93 -10.46 -6.70
CA GLN A 155 23.69 -11.69 -6.92
C GLN A 155 23.52 -12.72 -5.78
N THR A 156 23.32 -12.23 -4.54
CA THR A 156 23.19 -13.08 -3.35
C THR A 156 21.74 -13.27 -2.89
N ASN A 157 20.81 -12.47 -3.42
CA ASN A 157 19.39 -12.50 -3.06
C ASN A 157 18.46 -12.54 -4.28
N LYS A 158 18.78 -13.38 -5.26
CA LYS A 158 17.97 -13.50 -6.48
C LYS A 158 16.48 -13.73 -6.19
N ALA A 159 16.15 -14.62 -5.26
CA ALA A 159 14.76 -14.97 -4.93
C ALA A 159 13.97 -13.77 -4.36
N GLY A 160 14.57 -12.95 -3.50
CA GLY A 160 13.93 -11.75 -2.97
C GLY A 160 13.67 -10.71 -4.07
N TYR A 161 14.61 -10.51 -4.98
CA TYR A 161 14.42 -9.60 -6.12
C TYR A 161 13.34 -10.11 -7.08
N ASP A 162 13.30 -11.41 -7.37
CA ASP A 162 12.27 -12.01 -8.20
C ASP A 162 10.88 -11.86 -7.54
N SER A 163 10.80 -12.16 -6.24
CA SER A 163 9.57 -11.98 -5.45
C SER A 163 9.08 -10.53 -5.42
N THR A 164 10.00 -9.58 -5.39
CA THR A 164 9.68 -8.15 -5.30
C THR A 164 9.35 -7.54 -6.68
N SER A 165 9.76 -8.13 -7.80
CA SER A 165 9.52 -7.57 -9.13
C SER A 165 8.02 -7.56 -9.48
N ALA A 166 7.49 -6.42 -9.90
CA ALA A 166 6.12 -6.31 -10.41
C ALA A 166 5.98 -6.80 -11.86
N LEU A 167 7.10 -7.19 -12.49
CA LEU A 167 7.16 -7.66 -13.88
C LEU A 167 7.12 -9.19 -13.98
N SER A 168 7.19 -9.90 -12.85
CA SER A 168 7.23 -11.38 -12.78
C SER A 168 5.89 -11.98 -12.39
#